data_048a12e20f835b4078d35c9b26731683
#
_entry.id   048a12e20f835b4078d35c9b26731683
#
_cell.length_a   1.000
_cell.length_b   1.000
_cell.length_c   1.000
_cell.angle_alpha   90.00
_cell.angle_beta   90.00
_cell.angle_gamma   90.00
#
_symmetry.space_group_name_H-M   'P 1'
#
loop_
_entity.id
_entity.type
_entity.pdbx_description
1 polymer ?
#
loop_
_entity_poly.entity_id
_entity_poly.type
_entity_poly.pdbx_seq_one_letter_code
_entity_poly.pdbx_strand_id
1 'polypeptide(L)'
;MDALWDMDEASVREVMDALNRSATRPRAYTTYMTILGRLSAKGLLARRREGKTDFYSPVHSRAEYAELRAAAEVEALVDAYGDVALSHFARHMAGLDPQRRDALEQMARAR
;
A
#
# COMPACT_ATOMS: atom_id res chain seq x y z
N MET A 1 0.62 7.02 -1.58
CA MET A 1 -0.29 6.64 -0.45
C MET A 1 0.15 7.20 0.91
N ASP A 2 1.44 7.18 1.23
CA ASP A 2 1.89 7.65 2.56
C ASP A 2 1.46 9.08 2.88
N ALA A 3 1.57 9.98 1.92
CA ALA A 3 1.15 11.37 2.12
C ALA A 3 -0.33 11.48 2.46
N LEU A 4 -1.19 10.67 1.83
CA LEU A 4 -2.62 10.70 2.09
C LEU A 4 -2.99 10.12 3.44
N TRP A 5 -2.28 9.10 3.92
CA TRP A 5 -2.52 8.59 5.28
C TRP A 5 -2.19 9.63 6.34
N ASP A 6 -1.18 10.45 6.10
CA ASP A 6 -0.81 11.53 7.03
C ASP A 6 -1.78 12.71 6.96
N MET A 7 -2.40 12.94 5.80
CA MET A 7 -3.26 14.10 5.56
C MET A 7 -4.77 13.79 5.73
N ASP A 8 -5.15 12.53 5.79
CA ASP A 8 -6.51 12.00 5.81
C ASP A 8 -7.25 12.23 4.48
N GLU A 9 -7.35 13.45 4.02
CA GLU A 9 -7.96 13.81 2.76
C GLU A 9 -7.20 14.98 2.16
N ALA A 10 -6.98 14.96 0.84
CA ALA A 10 -6.22 16.01 0.15
C ALA A 10 -6.61 16.13 -1.31
N SER A 11 -6.48 17.34 -1.84
CA SER A 11 -6.55 17.61 -3.27
C SER A 11 -5.24 17.21 -3.96
N VAL A 12 -5.28 17.15 -5.31
CA VAL A 12 -4.07 16.86 -6.10
C VAL A 12 -2.96 17.86 -5.78
N ARG A 13 -3.32 19.16 -5.69
CA ARG A 13 -2.35 20.22 -5.40
C ARG A 13 -1.71 20.06 -4.02
N GLU A 14 -2.51 19.71 -3.02
CA GLU A 14 -1.99 19.49 -1.66
C GLU A 14 -1.03 18.31 -1.61
N VAL A 15 -1.34 17.22 -2.31
CA VAL A 15 -0.46 16.05 -2.42
C VAL A 15 0.83 16.42 -3.14
N MET A 16 0.72 17.15 -4.26
CA MET A 16 1.87 17.63 -5.02
C MET A 16 2.80 18.49 -4.17
N ASP A 17 2.24 19.47 -3.46
CA ASP A 17 3.02 20.36 -2.62
C ASP A 17 3.74 19.59 -1.50
N ALA A 18 3.04 18.64 -0.87
CA ALA A 18 3.62 17.82 0.20
C ALA A 18 4.78 16.97 -0.29
N LEU A 19 4.61 16.30 -1.44
CA LEU A 19 5.63 15.40 -1.97
C LEU A 19 6.79 16.15 -2.64
N ASN A 20 6.51 17.26 -3.31
CA ASN A 20 7.56 18.03 -3.98
C ASN A 20 8.48 18.76 -3.01
N ARG A 21 8.03 19.02 -1.78
CA ARG A 21 8.89 19.66 -0.76
C ARG A 21 10.14 18.88 -0.44
N SER A 22 10.06 17.54 -0.47
CA SER A 22 11.19 16.67 -0.14
C SER A 22 11.73 15.91 -1.35
N ALA A 23 11.18 16.14 -2.53
CA ALA A 23 11.60 15.43 -3.74
C ALA A 23 12.87 16.04 -4.33
N THR A 24 13.81 15.19 -4.74
CA THR A 24 15.02 15.60 -5.46
C THR A 24 14.64 16.18 -6.83
N ARG A 25 13.60 15.60 -7.47
CA ARG A 25 13.05 16.08 -8.74
C ARG A 25 11.55 16.29 -8.60
N PRO A 26 11.10 17.53 -8.41
CA PRO A 26 9.68 17.83 -8.36
C PRO A 26 8.96 17.36 -9.62
N ARG A 27 7.76 16.81 -9.47
CA ARG A 27 6.94 16.30 -10.56
C ARG A 27 5.82 17.27 -10.87
N ALA A 28 5.33 17.23 -12.11
CA ALA A 28 4.24 18.08 -12.56
C ALA A 28 2.89 17.66 -11.94
N TYR A 29 1.99 18.64 -11.84
CA TYR A 29 0.63 18.44 -11.37
C TYR A 29 -0.08 17.29 -12.09
N THR A 30 0.06 17.21 -13.42
CA THR A 30 -0.60 16.18 -14.23
C THR A 30 -0.12 14.76 -13.88
N THR A 31 1.13 14.62 -13.44
CA THR A 31 1.66 13.34 -12.99
C THR A 31 0.91 12.85 -11.75
N TYR A 32 0.75 13.72 -10.75
CA TYR A 32 0.02 13.38 -9.53
C TYR A 32 -1.45 13.14 -9.81
N MET A 33 -2.07 13.92 -10.68
CA MET A 33 -3.46 13.74 -11.09
C MET A 33 -3.67 12.34 -11.69
N THR A 34 -2.77 11.90 -12.56
CA THR A 34 -2.83 10.57 -13.18
C THR A 34 -2.67 9.45 -12.13
N ILE A 35 -1.69 9.60 -11.23
CA ILE A 35 -1.44 8.60 -10.17
C ILE A 35 -2.65 8.47 -9.25
N LEU A 36 -3.20 9.58 -8.78
CA LEU A 36 -4.36 9.59 -7.90
C LEU A 36 -5.60 9.03 -8.59
N GLY A 37 -5.79 9.35 -9.86
CA GLY A 37 -6.86 8.79 -10.67
C GLY A 37 -6.76 7.27 -10.81
N ARG A 38 -5.56 6.75 -11.02
CA ARG A 38 -5.33 5.30 -11.10
C ARG A 38 -5.61 4.61 -9.77
N LEU A 39 -5.16 5.19 -8.66
CA LEU A 39 -5.40 4.63 -7.33
C LEU A 39 -6.90 4.64 -7.00
N SER A 40 -7.62 5.68 -7.39
CA SER A 40 -9.06 5.76 -7.23
C SER A 40 -9.77 4.70 -8.07
N ALA A 41 -9.35 4.50 -9.32
CA ALA A 41 -9.93 3.50 -10.21
C ALA A 41 -9.71 2.08 -9.69
N LYS A 42 -8.60 1.83 -8.97
CA LYS A 42 -8.31 0.54 -8.35
C LYS A 42 -9.04 0.34 -7.03
N GLY A 43 -9.83 1.31 -6.57
CA GLY A 43 -10.54 1.21 -5.30
C GLY A 43 -9.71 1.48 -4.06
N LEU A 44 -8.50 2.03 -4.22
CA LEU A 44 -7.60 2.33 -3.09
C LEU A 44 -7.83 3.71 -2.51
N LEU A 45 -8.41 4.62 -3.29
CA LEU A 45 -8.77 5.97 -2.87
C LEU A 45 -10.26 6.22 -3.13
N ALA A 46 -10.90 6.90 -2.19
CA ALA A 46 -12.21 7.48 -2.38
C ALA A 46 -12.04 8.91 -2.90
N ARG A 47 -12.92 9.33 -3.79
CA ARG A 47 -12.89 10.67 -4.37
C ARG A 47 -14.17 11.42 -3.99
N ARG A 48 -13.99 12.62 -3.49
CA ARG A 48 -15.10 13.53 -3.15
C ARG A 48 -14.90 14.82 -3.92
N ARG A 49 -15.94 15.28 -4.60
CA ARG A 49 -15.88 16.55 -5.32
C ARG A 49 -16.53 17.66 -4.54
N GLU A 50 -15.83 18.78 -4.44
CA GLU A 50 -16.35 19.99 -3.83
C GLU A 50 -16.04 21.16 -4.77
N GLY A 51 -17.09 21.75 -5.36
CA GLY A 51 -16.91 22.73 -6.41
C GLY A 51 -16.23 22.12 -7.64
N LYS A 52 -15.09 22.69 -8.01
CA LYS A 52 -14.27 22.20 -9.13
C LYS A 52 -13.06 21.36 -8.67
N THR A 53 -12.98 21.11 -7.36
CA THR A 53 -11.82 20.41 -6.77
C THR A 53 -12.21 19.00 -6.35
N ASP A 54 -11.41 18.04 -6.74
CA ASP A 54 -11.52 16.65 -6.28
C ASP A 54 -10.60 16.45 -5.08
N PHE A 55 -11.14 15.85 -4.02
CA PHE A 55 -10.40 15.46 -2.83
C PHE A 55 -10.32 13.95 -2.77
N TYR A 56 -9.16 13.43 -2.42
CA TYR A 56 -8.89 12.01 -2.34
C TYR A 56 -8.59 11.61 -0.91
N SER A 57 -9.10 10.46 -0.50
CA SER A 57 -8.84 9.90 0.82
C SER A 57 -8.60 8.41 0.72
N PRO A 58 -7.73 7.82 1.59
CA PRO A 58 -7.50 6.39 1.58
C PRO A 58 -8.77 5.62 1.97
N VAL A 59 -9.10 4.57 1.20
CA VAL A 59 -10.19 3.65 1.54
C VAL A 59 -9.78 2.75 2.69
N HIS A 60 -8.50 2.36 2.72
CA HIS A 60 -7.95 1.46 3.74
C HIS A 60 -6.93 2.20 4.61
N SER A 61 -6.82 1.79 5.87
CA SER A 61 -5.73 2.25 6.73
C SER A 61 -4.39 1.75 6.19
N ARG A 62 -3.29 2.32 6.70
CA ARG A 62 -1.94 1.87 6.34
C ARG A 62 -1.76 0.38 6.63
N ALA A 63 -2.24 -0.09 7.78
CA ALA A 63 -2.14 -1.50 8.17
C ALA A 63 -2.97 -2.40 7.26
N GLU A 64 -4.20 -2.00 6.95
CA GLU A 64 -5.06 -2.75 6.02
C GLU A 64 -4.46 -2.84 4.62
N TYR A 65 -3.91 -1.74 4.12
CA TYR A 65 -3.26 -1.69 2.82
C TYR A 65 -2.03 -2.61 2.77
N ALA A 66 -1.21 -2.57 3.83
CA ALA A 66 -0.03 -3.44 3.92
C ALA A 66 -0.44 -4.92 3.89
N GLU A 67 -1.52 -5.28 4.58
CA GLU A 67 -2.02 -6.65 4.58
C GLU A 67 -2.50 -7.09 3.20
N LEU A 68 -3.27 -6.24 2.53
CA LEU A 68 -3.76 -6.53 1.17
C LEU A 68 -2.60 -6.70 0.19
N ARG A 69 -1.59 -5.81 0.27
CA ARG A 69 -0.42 -5.87 -0.62
C ARG A 69 0.41 -7.12 -0.35
N ALA A 70 0.67 -7.42 0.92
CA ALA A 70 1.46 -8.61 1.27
C ALA A 70 0.77 -9.89 0.81
N ALA A 71 -0.54 -10.01 1.03
CA ALA A 71 -1.30 -11.17 0.60
C ALA A 71 -1.24 -11.35 -0.92
N ALA A 72 -1.41 -10.26 -1.68
CA ALA A 72 -1.37 -10.32 -3.14
C ALA A 72 0.02 -10.70 -3.66
N GLU A 73 1.09 -10.18 -3.06
CA GLU A 73 2.46 -10.49 -3.47
C GLU A 73 2.85 -11.93 -3.14
N VAL A 74 2.46 -12.43 -1.98
CA VAL A 74 2.70 -13.83 -1.61
C VAL A 74 1.96 -14.76 -2.57
N GLU A 75 0.70 -14.49 -2.85
CA GLU A 75 -0.09 -15.29 -3.79
C GLU A 75 0.54 -15.31 -5.18
N ALA A 76 1.00 -14.15 -5.67
CA ALA A 76 1.66 -14.06 -6.97
C ALA A 76 2.96 -14.86 -7.02
N LEU A 77 3.75 -14.84 -5.94
CA LEU A 77 4.99 -15.62 -5.87
C LEU A 77 4.72 -17.12 -5.86
N VAL A 78 3.70 -17.55 -5.11
CA VAL A 78 3.32 -18.97 -5.07
C VAL A 78 2.77 -19.42 -6.42
N ASP A 79 1.96 -18.60 -7.08
CA ASP A 79 1.44 -18.92 -8.41
C ASP A 79 2.54 -19.02 -9.46
N ALA A 80 3.54 -18.14 -9.39
CA ALA A 80 4.64 -18.11 -10.36
C ALA A 80 5.69 -19.20 -10.13
N TYR A 81 6.00 -19.49 -8.88
CA TYR A 81 7.15 -20.35 -8.52
C TYR A 81 6.77 -21.59 -7.71
N GLY A 82 5.52 -21.70 -7.25
CA GLY A 82 5.03 -22.89 -6.55
C GLY A 82 5.83 -23.23 -5.30
N ASP A 83 6.21 -24.48 -5.18
CA ASP A 83 6.93 -24.99 -4.00
C ASP A 83 8.29 -24.33 -3.78
N VAL A 84 8.92 -23.81 -4.83
CA VAL A 84 10.18 -23.07 -4.70
C VAL A 84 9.97 -21.83 -3.82
N ALA A 85 8.88 -21.08 -4.05
CA ALA A 85 8.54 -19.92 -3.21
C ALA A 85 8.27 -20.36 -1.78
N LEU A 86 7.46 -21.43 -1.61
CA LEU A 86 7.09 -21.93 -0.28
C LEU A 86 8.33 -22.42 0.49
N SER A 87 9.31 -23.04 -0.18
CA SER A 87 10.53 -23.50 0.47
C SER A 87 11.37 -22.34 1.00
N HIS A 88 11.39 -21.20 0.28
CA HIS A 88 12.08 -20.00 0.76
C HIS A 88 11.38 -19.38 1.97
N PHE A 89 10.06 -19.35 2.00
CA PHE A 89 9.30 -18.91 3.18
C PHE A 89 9.58 -19.82 4.38
N ALA A 90 9.58 -21.14 4.16
CA ALA A 90 9.90 -22.11 5.21
C ALA A 90 11.30 -21.90 5.77
N ARG A 91 12.28 -21.63 4.91
CA ARG A 91 13.66 -21.35 5.31
C ARG A 91 13.74 -20.08 6.17
N HIS A 92 13.04 -19.05 5.76
CA HIS A 92 12.96 -17.81 6.54
C HIS A 92 12.35 -18.06 7.92
N MET A 93 11.26 -18.81 7.98
CA MET A 93 10.59 -19.14 9.24
C MET A 93 11.52 -19.95 10.16
N ALA A 94 12.24 -20.91 9.60
CA ALA A 94 13.17 -21.73 10.39
C ALA A 94 14.32 -20.94 11.00
N GLY A 95 14.71 -19.83 10.37
CA GLY A 95 15.77 -18.95 10.87
C GLY A 95 15.32 -17.97 11.93
N LEU A 96 14.01 -17.89 12.19
CA LEU A 96 13.48 -16.98 13.22
C LEU A 96 13.63 -17.57 14.62
N ASP A 97 13.70 -16.69 15.60
CA ASP A 97 13.61 -17.10 16.98
C ASP A 97 12.24 -17.79 17.21
N PRO A 98 12.20 -18.89 18.03
CA PRO A 98 10.98 -19.68 18.19
C PRO A 98 9.77 -18.86 18.68
N GLN A 99 9.98 -17.88 19.52
CA GLN A 99 8.91 -17.05 20.07
C GLN A 99 8.27 -16.21 18.97
N ARG A 100 9.08 -15.63 18.09
CA ARG A 100 8.60 -14.85 16.96
C ARG A 100 7.89 -15.74 15.93
N ARG A 101 8.45 -16.92 15.67
CA ARG A 101 7.85 -17.89 14.74
C ARG A 101 6.46 -18.30 15.22
N ASP A 102 6.32 -18.60 16.51
CA ASP A 102 5.03 -18.99 17.09
C ASP A 102 4.00 -17.85 16.98
N ALA A 103 4.44 -16.60 17.22
CA ALA A 103 3.57 -15.45 17.08
C ALA A 103 3.07 -15.27 15.64
N LEU A 104 3.96 -15.46 14.65
CA LEU A 104 3.57 -15.36 13.23
C LEU A 104 2.63 -16.49 12.81
N GLU A 105 2.86 -17.70 13.29
CA GLU A 105 1.97 -18.85 13.03
C GLU A 105 0.57 -18.60 13.61
N GLN A 106 0.48 -17.99 14.78
CA GLN A 106 -0.79 -17.62 15.36
C GLN A 106 -1.52 -16.56 14.56
N MET A 107 -0.79 -15.57 14.04
CA MET A 107 -1.36 -14.57 13.15
C MET A 107 -1.95 -15.21 11.89
N ALA A 108 -1.27 -16.19 11.32
CA ALA A 108 -1.74 -16.92 10.15
C ALA A 108 -3.02 -17.71 10.44
N ARG A 109 -3.17 -18.25 11.64
CA ARG A 109 -4.35 -19.03 12.05
C ARG A 109 -5.54 -18.18 12.45
N ALA A 110 -5.33 -16.89 12.72
CA ALA A 110 -6.37 -15.98 13.21
C ALA A 110 -7.39 -15.59 12.14
N ARG A 111 -7.27 -16.09 10.95
CA ARG A 111 -8.18 -15.80 9.82
C ARG A 111 -9.19 -16.90 9.62
#